data_854234a55188b339cfe8653609dc578e
#
_entry.id   854234a55188b339cfe8653609dc578e
#
_cell.length_a   1.000
_cell.length_b   1.000
_cell.length_c   1.000
_cell.angle_alpha   90.00
_cell.angle_beta   90.00
_cell.angle_gamma   90.00
#
_symmetry.space_group_name_H-M   'P 1'
#
loop_
_entity.id
_entity.type
_entity.pdbx_description
1 polymer ?
#
loop_
_entity_poly.entity_id
_entity_poly.type
_entity_poly.pdbx_seq_one_letter_code
_entity_poly.pdbx_strand_id
1 'polypeptide(L)'
;MKRSLFAAALVGMAFVSYEANAQVTAAKPVQIGIAAGAALPTSDLSDGANTGYNVTGTLAWNPQMVPLGIRIDGAYNRFGFKDGVDGNISFTSVSGNLVYKVPSASVSPYLIGGAGWCHSNASLTGVGSGSSNDLCWNAGGGLNMPLSGFDTFIEARWTQIQGDGGSLKFVPITFGVMF
;
A
#
# COMPACT_ATOMS: atom_id res chain seq x y z
N MET A 1 -29.59 4.66 19.94
CA MET A 1 -29.59 4.14 18.57
C MET A 1 -29.16 5.26 17.63
N LYS A 2 -27.89 5.35 17.28
CA LYS A 2 -27.41 6.25 16.22
C LYS A 2 -26.64 5.36 15.23
N ARG A 3 -27.30 5.08 14.10
CA ARG A 3 -26.69 4.38 12.97
C ARG A 3 -25.75 5.35 12.26
N SER A 4 -24.46 5.17 12.42
CA SER A 4 -23.45 5.86 11.63
C SER A 4 -23.54 5.31 10.21
N LEU A 5 -24.00 6.14 9.30
CA LEU A 5 -23.93 5.92 7.86
C LEU A 5 -22.45 5.92 7.46
N PHE A 6 -21.90 4.74 7.22
CA PHE A 6 -20.72 4.61 6.39
C PHE A 6 -21.16 4.98 4.96
N ALA A 7 -20.92 6.22 4.59
CA ALA A 7 -20.96 6.63 3.20
C ALA A 7 -19.77 5.95 2.51
N ALA A 8 -20.02 4.77 1.96
CA ALA A 8 -19.17 4.19 0.95
C ALA A 8 -19.20 5.15 -0.23
N ALA A 9 -18.15 5.95 -0.38
CA ALA A 9 -17.88 6.67 -1.61
C ALA A 9 -17.52 5.64 -2.67
N LEU A 10 -18.53 5.01 -3.24
CA LEU A 10 -18.44 4.29 -4.49
C LEU A 10 -18.24 5.38 -5.55
N VAL A 11 -16.99 5.68 -5.84
CA VAL A 11 -16.62 6.43 -7.04
C VAL A 11 -17.05 5.57 -8.20
N GLY A 12 -18.22 5.90 -8.76
CA GLY A 12 -18.71 5.29 -9.98
C GLY A 12 -17.69 5.50 -11.08
N MET A 13 -16.94 4.46 -11.43
CA MET A 13 -16.21 4.42 -12.69
C MET A 13 -17.26 4.44 -13.79
N ALA A 14 -17.52 5.61 -14.33
CA ALA A 14 -18.13 5.73 -15.63
C ALA A 14 -17.12 5.10 -16.62
N PHE A 15 -17.41 3.87 -17.06
CA PHE A 15 -16.75 3.28 -18.21
C PHE A 15 -17.13 4.11 -19.43
N VAL A 16 -16.38 5.16 -19.69
CA VAL A 16 -16.36 5.80 -20.98
C VAL A 16 -15.56 4.86 -21.87
N SER A 17 -16.24 4.15 -22.74
CA SER A 17 -15.64 3.38 -23.81
C SER A 17 -14.99 4.37 -24.79
N TYR A 18 -13.80 4.82 -24.46
CA TYR A 18 -12.93 5.43 -25.45
C TYR A 18 -12.27 4.31 -26.24
N GLU A 19 -12.50 4.29 -27.53
CA GLU A 19 -11.70 3.49 -28.45
C GLU A 19 -10.25 3.94 -28.27
N ALA A 20 -9.50 3.16 -27.50
CA ALA A 20 -8.08 3.37 -27.29
C ALA A 20 -7.38 3.01 -28.61
N ASN A 21 -7.15 3.98 -29.46
CA ASN A 21 -6.04 3.91 -30.39
C ASN A 21 -4.80 3.67 -29.51
N ALA A 22 -4.24 2.48 -29.60
CA ALA A 22 -3.03 2.09 -28.90
C ALA A 22 -1.86 2.92 -29.44
N GLN A 23 -1.76 4.15 -28.96
CA GLN A 23 -0.49 4.85 -28.99
C GLN A 23 0.39 4.09 -27.99
N VAL A 24 1.39 3.42 -28.52
CA VAL A 24 2.51 2.87 -27.73
C VAL A 24 3.11 4.05 -26.99
N THR A 25 2.61 4.31 -25.79
CA THR A 25 3.21 5.30 -24.89
C THR A 25 4.59 4.75 -24.56
N ALA A 26 5.64 5.48 -24.97
CA ALA A 26 7.02 5.09 -24.67
C ALA A 26 7.10 4.75 -23.17
N ALA A 27 7.43 3.50 -22.87
CA ALA A 27 7.49 3.04 -21.49
C ALA A 27 8.46 3.94 -20.71
N LYS A 28 7.97 4.63 -19.69
CA LYS A 28 8.79 5.47 -18.82
C LYS A 28 9.66 4.56 -17.96
N PRO A 29 10.99 4.60 -18.10
CA PRO A 29 11.86 3.73 -17.29
C PRO A 29 11.82 4.10 -15.81
N VAL A 30 11.56 5.36 -15.49
CA VAL A 30 11.43 5.86 -14.12
C VAL A 30 10.03 6.45 -13.96
N GLN A 31 9.35 6.05 -12.89
CA GLN A 31 8.01 6.54 -12.55
C GLN A 31 7.97 6.95 -11.07
N ILE A 32 7.22 7.99 -10.79
CA ILE A 32 6.91 8.44 -9.42
C ILE A 32 5.41 8.25 -9.21
N GLY A 33 5.03 7.77 -8.03
CA GLY A 33 3.63 7.52 -7.75
C GLY A 33 3.22 7.83 -6.31
N ILE A 34 1.92 7.90 -6.14
CA ILE A 34 1.28 8.00 -4.83
C ILE A 34 0.11 7.01 -4.77
N ALA A 35 -0.12 6.46 -3.59
CA ALA A 35 -1.25 5.57 -3.33
C ALA A 35 -1.85 5.84 -1.95
N ALA A 36 -3.12 5.53 -1.81
CA ALA A 36 -3.81 5.54 -0.53
C ALA A 36 -4.81 4.39 -0.46
N GLY A 37 -5.15 3.97 0.76
CA GLY A 37 -6.12 2.90 0.94
C GLY A 37 -6.37 2.52 2.39
N ALA A 38 -7.02 1.38 2.57
CA ALA A 38 -7.27 0.79 3.87
C ALA A 38 -6.10 -0.11 4.28
N ALA A 39 -5.75 -0.09 5.56
CA ALA A 39 -4.82 -1.03 6.16
C ALA A 39 -5.58 -1.98 7.09
N LEU A 40 -5.56 -3.26 6.78
CA LEU A 40 -6.28 -4.29 7.52
C LEU A 40 -5.33 -4.96 8.52
N PRO A 41 -5.53 -4.82 9.83
CA PRO A 41 -4.71 -5.52 10.81
C PRO A 41 -5.00 -7.03 10.72
N THR A 42 -3.96 -7.85 10.91
CA THR A 42 -4.07 -9.32 10.91
C THR A 42 -3.30 -9.91 12.09
N SER A 43 -3.57 -11.16 12.45
CA SER A 43 -2.96 -11.84 13.61
C SER A 43 -3.12 -11.00 14.88
N ASP A 44 -2.14 -10.97 15.75
CA ASP A 44 -2.15 -10.29 17.05
C ASP A 44 -2.52 -8.80 16.97
N LEU A 45 -2.18 -8.13 15.85
CA LEU A 45 -2.59 -6.74 15.63
C LEU A 45 -4.10 -6.60 15.46
N SER A 46 -4.77 -7.63 14.91
CA SER A 46 -6.23 -7.61 14.72
C SER A 46 -7.02 -7.71 16.02
N ASP A 47 -6.41 -8.19 17.10
CA ASP A 47 -7.09 -8.33 18.39
C ASP A 47 -7.25 -6.97 19.08
N GLY A 48 -6.26 -6.08 18.91
CA GLY A 48 -6.25 -4.76 19.57
C GLY A 48 -6.51 -3.56 18.67
N ALA A 49 -6.43 -3.70 17.35
CA ALA A 49 -6.53 -2.58 16.43
C ALA A 49 -7.72 -2.69 15.45
N ASN A 50 -8.32 -1.55 15.14
CA ASN A 50 -9.31 -1.41 14.08
C ASN A 50 -8.65 -1.29 12.71
N THR A 51 -9.44 -1.46 11.63
CA THR A 51 -8.99 -1.11 10.27
C THR A 51 -8.49 0.33 10.24
N GLY A 52 -7.30 0.49 9.71
CA GLY A 52 -6.63 1.77 9.58
C GLY A 52 -6.60 2.28 8.14
N TYR A 53 -5.73 3.27 7.90
CA TYR A 53 -5.45 3.78 6.56
C TYR A 53 -3.97 3.69 6.22
N ASN A 54 -3.70 3.67 4.93
CA ASN A 54 -2.36 3.69 4.35
C ASN A 54 -2.22 4.85 3.38
N VAL A 55 -1.03 5.47 3.38
CA VAL A 55 -0.58 6.40 2.34
C VAL A 55 0.83 5.98 1.95
N THR A 56 1.10 5.90 0.65
CA THR A 56 2.39 5.44 0.12
C THR A 56 2.86 6.38 -0.99
N GLY A 57 4.13 6.80 -0.93
CA GLY A 57 4.87 7.41 -2.02
C GLY A 57 5.81 6.38 -2.64
N THR A 58 5.92 6.38 -3.95
CA THR A 58 6.64 5.36 -4.73
C THR A 58 7.58 6.00 -5.74
N LEU A 59 8.80 5.45 -5.84
CA LEU A 59 9.73 5.65 -6.93
C LEU A 59 10.03 4.30 -7.57
N ALA A 60 9.70 4.14 -8.85
CA ALA A 60 9.89 2.89 -9.59
C ALA A 60 10.85 3.05 -10.75
N TRP A 61 11.67 2.03 -10.96
CA TRP A 61 12.49 1.87 -12.14
C TRP A 61 12.12 0.57 -12.84
N ASN A 62 11.64 0.69 -14.08
CA ASN A 62 11.14 -0.42 -14.88
C ASN A 62 11.98 -0.52 -16.17
N PRO A 63 13.02 -1.36 -16.21
CA PRO A 63 13.81 -1.57 -17.42
C PRO A 63 12.93 -2.22 -18.50
N GLN A 64 13.04 -1.72 -19.74
CA GLN A 64 12.17 -2.13 -20.85
C GLN A 64 12.42 -3.55 -21.35
N MET A 65 13.60 -4.11 -21.06
CA MET A 65 14.04 -5.39 -21.64
C MET A 65 13.67 -6.62 -20.79
N VAL A 66 13.25 -6.41 -19.53
CA VAL A 66 12.93 -7.50 -18.60
C VAL A 66 11.64 -7.17 -17.84
N PRO A 67 10.83 -8.17 -17.51
CA PRO A 67 9.58 -7.97 -16.77
C PRO A 67 9.80 -7.71 -15.28
N LEU A 68 11.04 -7.38 -14.88
CA LEU A 68 11.43 -7.10 -13.50
C LEU A 68 11.71 -5.61 -13.34
N GLY A 69 11.08 -4.98 -12.37
CA GLY A 69 11.33 -3.62 -11.93
C GLY A 69 11.80 -3.56 -10.49
N ILE A 70 12.37 -2.43 -10.13
CA ILE A 70 12.75 -2.08 -8.75
C ILE A 70 11.84 -0.93 -8.31
N ARG A 71 11.34 -1.01 -7.07
CA ARG A 71 10.50 0.04 -6.50
C ARG A 71 10.94 0.37 -5.08
N ILE A 72 11.08 1.65 -4.79
CA ILE A 72 11.31 2.17 -3.44
C ILE A 72 10.00 2.80 -3.00
N ASP A 73 9.50 2.35 -1.85
CA ASP A 73 8.27 2.86 -1.26
C ASP A 73 8.55 3.49 0.10
N GLY A 74 8.00 4.69 0.32
CA GLY A 74 7.84 5.29 1.64
C GLY A 74 6.37 5.22 2.03
N ALA A 75 6.02 4.53 3.11
CA ALA A 75 4.63 4.33 3.49
C ALA A 75 4.35 4.75 4.94
N TYR A 76 3.14 5.25 5.16
CA TYR A 76 2.59 5.56 6.47
C TYR A 76 1.27 4.80 6.66
N ASN A 77 1.19 4.03 7.74
CA ASN A 77 0.00 3.28 8.14
C ASN A 77 -0.41 3.72 9.54
N ARG A 78 -1.72 3.90 9.79
CA ARG A 78 -2.22 4.26 11.12
C ARG A 78 -3.48 3.48 11.45
N PHE A 79 -3.53 2.97 12.66
CA PHE A 79 -4.61 2.15 13.21
C PHE A 79 -5.09 2.76 14.53
N GLY A 80 -6.40 2.81 14.77
CA GLY A 80 -6.97 3.11 16.08
C GLY A 80 -7.09 1.84 16.91
N PHE A 81 -7.05 1.95 18.24
CA PHE A 81 -7.31 0.82 19.13
C PHE A 81 -8.81 0.48 19.19
N LYS A 82 -9.11 -0.77 19.52
CA LYS A 82 -10.48 -1.28 19.77
C LYS A 82 -10.95 -0.92 21.18
N ASP A 83 -12.22 -1.24 21.47
CA ASP A 83 -12.86 -1.25 22.80
C ASP A 83 -12.83 0.10 23.53
N GLY A 84 -12.88 1.21 22.80
CA GLY A 84 -12.94 2.56 23.38
C GLY A 84 -11.63 3.02 24.04
N VAL A 85 -10.53 2.33 23.78
CA VAL A 85 -9.20 2.77 24.20
C VAL A 85 -8.78 3.96 23.34
N ASP A 86 -8.63 5.12 23.96
CA ASP A 86 -8.14 6.32 23.28
C ASP A 86 -6.65 6.21 23.00
N GLY A 87 -6.32 6.04 21.71
CA GLY A 87 -4.94 5.90 21.26
C GLY A 87 -4.85 5.40 19.84
N ASN A 88 -3.63 5.29 19.36
CA ASN A 88 -3.35 4.78 18.02
C ASN A 88 -1.95 4.14 17.95
N ILE A 89 -1.80 3.26 16.96
CA ILE A 89 -0.50 2.76 16.54
C ILE A 89 -0.26 3.15 15.10
N SER A 90 0.95 3.64 14.80
CA SER A 90 1.35 4.03 13.46
C SER A 90 2.68 3.39 13.08
N PHE A 91 2.81 3.09 11.78
CA PHE A 91 4.01 2.52 11.18
C PHE A 91 4.44 3.39 10.00
N THR A 92 5.64 3.94 10.10
CA THR A 92 6.31 4.62 8.98
C THR A 92 7.38 3.69 8.44
N SER A 93 7.42 3.48 7.13
CA SER A 93 8.39 2.54 6.54
C SER A 93 9.04 3.09 5.28
N VAL A 94 10.28 2.64 5.04
CA VAL A 94 10.96 2.76 3.75
C VAL A 94 11.38 1.37 3.33
N SER A 95 10.98 0.92 2.14
CA SER A 95 11.27 -0.41 1.64
C SER A 95 11.76 -0.41 0.19
N GLY A 96 12.69 -1.32 -0.11
CA GLY A 96 13.10 -1.68 -1.46
C GLY A 96 12.38 -2.94 -1.89
N ASN A 97 11.80 -2.93 -3.09
CA ASN A 97 10.93 -3.99 -3.58
C ASN A 97 11.33 -4.40 -5.00
N LEU A 98 11.22 -5.69 -5.30
CA LEU A 98 11.24 -6.23 -6.65
C LEU A 98 9.80 -6.38 -7.13
N VAL A 99 9.55 -5.97 -8.37
CA VAL A 99 8.24 -6.05 -9.01
C VAL A 99 8.35 -6.88 -10.28
N TYR A 100 7.60 -7.96 -10.35
CA TYR A 100 7.48 -8.77 -11.57
C TYR A 100 6.13 -8.48 -12.22
N LYS A 101 6.15 -7.84 -13.39
CA LYS A 101 4.95 -7.52 -14.18
C LYS A 101 4.71 -8.58 -15.24
N VAL A 102 3.49 -9.12 -15.28
CA VAL A 102 3.07 -9.97 -16.39
C VAL A 102 2.70 -9.05 -17.57
N PRO A 103 3.41 -9.14 -18.70
CA PRO A 103 3.12 -8.27 -19.84
C PRO A 103 1.68 -8.47 -20.34
N SER A 104 0.93 -7.38 -20.44
CA SER A 104 -0.44 -7.37 -20.98
C SER A 104 -0.75 -6.00 -21.58
N ALA A 105 -1.65 -5.96 -22.56
CA ALA A 105 -1.97 -4.75 -23.30
C ALA A 105 -2.82 -3.75 -22.50
N SER A 106 -3.75 -4.23 -21.67
CA SER A 106 -4.75 -3.36 -21.02
C SER A 106 -4.63 -3.35 -19.50
N VAL A 107 -4.49 -4.52 -18.88
CA VAL A 107 -4.33 -4.67 -17.43
C VAL A 107 -3.19 -5.65 -17.18
N SER A 108 -2.16 -5.20 -16.51
CA SER A 108 -0.97 -5.99 -16.21
C SER A 108 -0.96 -6.44 -14.75
N PRO A 109 -1.25 -7.71 -14.47
CA PRO A 109 -1.03 -8.25 -13.14
C PRO A 109 0.45 -8.19 -12.78
N TYR A 110 0.75 -7.95 -11.52
CA TYR A 110 2.12 -7.99 -11.03
C TYR A 110 2.22 -8.60 -9.64
N LEU A 111 3.39 -9.13 -9.35
CA LEU A 111 3.82 -9.56 -8.02
C LEU A 111 4.85 -8.57 -7.50
N ILE A 112 4.85 -8.34 -6.21
CA ILE A 112 5.79 -7.47 -5.52
C ILE A 112 6.25 -8.12 -4.24
N GLY A 113 7.53 -7.96 -3.92
CA GLY A 113 8.10 -8.41 -2.65
C GLY A 113 9.36 -7.65 -2.32
N GLY A 114 9.57 -7.42 -1.04
CA GLY A 114 10.71 -6.65 -0.61
C GLY A 114 10.90 -6.60 0.90
N ALA A 115 11.91 -5.83 1.30
CA ALA A 115 12.25 -5.61 2.68
C ALA A 115 12.61 -4.14 2.91
N GLY A 116 12.57 -3.72 4.17
CA GLY A 116 12.83 -2.36 4.53
C GLY A 116 12.94 -2.13 6.02
N TRP A 117 12.91 -0.85 6.38
CA TRP A 117 12.95 -0.36 7.73
C TRP A 117 11.60 0.20 8.13
N CYS A 118 11.10 -0.22 9.29
CA CYS A 118 9.83 0.22 9.83
C CYS A 118 10.03 0.89 11.18
N HIS A 119 9.53 2.10 11.34
CA HIS A 119 9.42 2.82 12.60
C HIS A 119 7.99 2.66 13.12
N SER A 120 7.84 2.00 14.26
CA SER A 120 6.58 1.80 14.97
C SER A 120 6.43 2.86 16.05
N ASN A 121 5.25 3.46 16.18
CA ASN A 121 4.92 4.39 17.25
C ASN A 121 3.53 4.06 17.79
N ALA A 122 3.44 3.72 19.06
CA ALA A 122 2.19 3.48 19.78
C ALA A 122 1.99 4.60 20.80
N SER A 123 0.80 5.21 20.81
CA SER A 123 0.43 6.25 21.76
C SER A 123 -0.90 5.90 22.42
N LEU A 124 -0.88 5.86 23.76
CA LEU A 124 -2.06 5.65 24.60
C LEU A 124 -2.33 6.91 25.42
N THR A 125 -3.52 7.43 25.33
CA THR A 125 -3.92 8.63 26.08
C THR A 125 -3.87 8.35 27.58
N GLY A 126 -3.11 9.15 28.33
CA GLY A 126 -2.97 9.03 29.79
C GLY A 126 -1.90 8.02 30.26
N VAL A 127 -1.28 7.24 29.37
CA VAL A 127 -0.27 6.24 29.74
C VAL A 127 1.11 6.60 29.19
N GLY A 128 1.17 7.16 27.97
CA GLY A 128 2.43 7.53 27.33
C GLY A 128 2.56 7.00 25.91
N SER A 129 3.74 7.16 25.33
CA SER A 129 4.07 6.69 23.97
C SER A 129 5.33 5.83 23.99
N GLY A 130 5.36 4.81 23.14
CA GLY A 130 6.52 3.98 22.88
C GLY A 130 6.84 3.93 21.39
N SER A 131 8.11 3.79 21.04
CA SER A 131 8.53 3.64 19.65
C SER A 131 9.60 2.58 19.51
N SER A 132 9.64 1.91 18.37
CA SER A 132 10.68 0.96 17.99
C SER A 132 11.07 1.12 16.52
N ASN A 133 12.26 0.59 16.18
CA ASN A 133 12.74 0.54 14.80
C ASN A 133 13.11 -0.90 14.48
N ASP A 134 12.43 -1.47 13.50
CA ASP A 134 12.50 -2.87 13.22
C ASP A 134 12.67 -3.13 11.72
N LEU A 135 13.20 -4.30 11.37
CA LEU A 135 13.16 -4.78 10.00
C LEU A 135 11.73 -5.19 9.64
N CYS A 136 11.32 -4.84 8.44
CA CYS A 136 10.07 -5.31 7.90
C CYS A 136 10.24 -5.85 6.49
N TRP A 137 9.35 -6.75 6.11
CA TRP A 137 9.29 -7.31 4.79
C TRP A 137 7.84 -7.42 4.33
N ASN A 138 7.67 -7.46 3.02
CA ASN A 138 6.36 -7.48 2.42
C ASN A 138 6.34 -8.38 1.18
N ALA A 139 5.16 -8.92 0.90
CA ALA A 139 4.88 -9.64 -0.32
C ALA A 139 3.42 -9.41 -0.73
N GLY A 140 3.16 -9.30 -2.01
CA GLY A 140 1.82 -9.02 -2.48
C GLY A 140 1.70 -9.03 -3.99
N GLY A 141 0.62 -8.45 -4.47
CA GLY A 141 0.38 -8.31 -5.89
C GLY A 141 -0.66 -7.24 -6.18
N GLY A 142 -0.78 -6.91 -7.44
CA GLY A 142 -1.69 -5.89 -7.89
C GLY A 142 -2.00 -5.99 -9.37
N LEU A 143 -2.81 -5.05 -9.81
CA LEU A 143 -3.18 -4.85 -11.20
C LEU A 143 -2.76 -3.45 -11.59
N ASN A 144 -1.95 -3.33 -12.63
CA ASN A 144 -1.57 -2.06 -13.24
C ASN A 144 -2.41 -1.82 -14.48
N MET A 145 -3.00 -0.65 -14.57
CA MET A 145 -3.88 -0.23 -15.66
C MET A 145 -3.29 1.04 -16.27
N PRO A 146 -2.60 0.94 -17.42
CA PRO A 146 -2.05 2.09 -18.11
C PRO A 146 -3.17 2.97 -18.69
N LEU A 147 -3.06 4.28 -18.47
CA LEU A 147 -3.91 5.30 -19.05
C LEU A 147 -3.06 6.28 -19.87
N SER A 148 -3.72 7.13 -20.66
CA SER A 148 -3.01 8.15 -21.45
C SER A 148 -2.30 9.15 -20.53
N GLY A 149 -0.98 8.97 -20.36
CA GLY A 149 -0.10 9.88 -19.63
C GLY A 149 0.27 9.44 -18.21
N PHE A 150 -0.45 8.54 -17.58
CA PHE A 150 -0.17 7.96 -16.26
C PHE A 150 -0.71 6.53 -16.14
N ASP A 151 -0.22 5.80 -15.18
CA ASP A 151 -0.75 4.47 -14.86
C ASP A 151 -1.56 4.55 -13.56
N THR A 152 -2.61 3.75 -13.46
CA THR A 152 -3.29 3.49 -12.19
C THR A 152 -2.99 2.08 -11.72
N PHE A 153 -3.06 1.84 -10.42
CA PHE A 153 -2.91 0.50 -9.89
C PHE A 153 -3.77 0.27 -8.64
N ILE A 154 -4.15 -0.98 -8.45
CA ILE A 154 -4.67 -1.48 -7.18
C ILE A 154 -3.73 -2.56 -6.68
N GLU A 155 -3.40 -2.53 -5.39
CA GLU A 155 -2.41 -3.40 -4.80
C GLU A 155 -2.86 -3.88 -3.42
N ALA A 156 -2.65 -5.16 -3.13
CA ALA A 156 -2.75 -5.74 -1.80
C ALA A 156 -1.41 -6.32 -1.41
N ARG A 157 -0.91 -5.97 -0.21
CA ARG A 157 0.43 -6.35 0.24
C ARG A 157 0.38 -6.85 1.68
N TRP A 158 0.78 -8.07 1.91
CA TRP A 158 1.01 -8.55 3.26
C TRP A 158 2.33 -7.99 3.79
N THR A 159 2.30 -7.35 4.93
CA THR A 159 3.45 -6.71 5.57
C THR A 159 3.64 -7.29 6.96
N GLN A 160 4.87 -7.65 7.28
CA GLN A 160 5.29 -8.12 8.60
C GLN A 160 6.43 -7.26 9.12
N ILE A 161 6.29 -6.79 10.35
CA ILE A 161 7.30 -6.08 11.12
C ILE A 161 7.81 -7.04 12.19
N GLN A 162 9.12 -7.20 12.27
CA GLN A 162 9.79 -8.09 13.26
C GLN A 162 10.28 -7.26 14.43
N GLY A 163 9.54 -7.25 15.53
CA GLY A 163 9.96 -6.65 16.79
C GLY A 163 10.48 -7.67 17.79
N ASP A 164 11.16 -7.21 18.84
CA ASP A 164 11.76 -8.05 19.90
C ASP A 164 10.75 -8.89 20.69
N GLY A 165 9.48 -8.51 20.70
CA GLY A 165 8.39 -9.20 21.42
C GLY A 165 7.43 -10.00 20.54
N GLY A 166 7.70 -10.09 19.23
CA GLY A 166 6.80 -10.76 18.29
C GLY A 166 6.72 -10.06 16.94
N SER A 167 5.85 -10.52 16.06
CA SER A 167 5.69 -9.92 14.74
C SER A 167 4.32 -9.28 14.58
N LEU A 168 4.29 -8.02 14.16
CA LEU A 168 3.06 -7.33 13.79
C LEU A 168 2.80 -7.52 12.30
N LYS A 169 1.56 -7.82 11.95
CA LYS A 169 1.17 -8.14 10.57
C LYS A 169 -0.08 -7.37 10.16
N PHE A 170 -0.08 -6.87 8.93
CA PHE A 170 -1.24 -6.19 8.36
C PHE A 170 -1.21 -6.25 6.83
N VAL A 171 -2.35 -5.99 6.22
CA VAL A 171 -2.53 -6.00 4.77
C VAL A 171 -3.07 -4.64 4.33
N PRO A 172 -2.24 -3.71 3.82
CA PRO A 172 -2.73 -2.56 3.09
C PRO A 172 -3.33 -2.99 1.74
N ILE A 173 -4.50 -2.44 1.44
CA ILE A 173 -5.15 -2.50 0.13
C ILE A 173 -5.23 -1.07 -0.36
N THR A 174 -4.48 -0.76 -1.43
CA THR A 174 -4.28 0.60 -1.89
C THR A 174 -4.67 0.76 -3.35
N PHE A 175 -5.14 1.95 -3.69
CA PHE A 175 -5.27 2.44 -5.05
C PHE A 175 -4.28 3.58 -5.26
N GLY A 176 -3.60 3.60 -6.39
CA GLY A 176 -2.59 4.60 -6.67
C GLY A 176 -2.48 5.00 -8.13
N VAL A 177 -1.67 6.04 -8.33
CA VAL A 177 -1.31 6.58 -9.65
C VAL A 177 0.20 6.68 -9.77
N MET A 178 0.72 6.42 -10.98
CA MET A 178 2.15 6.49 -11.34
C MET A 178 2.30 7.37 -12.58
N PHE A 179 3.28 8.28 -12.54
CA PHE A 179 3.57 9.26 -13.59
C PHE A 179 4.92 9.04 -14.27
#